data_07ea69c848acad7913e08ecffc179c64
#
_entry.id   07ea69c848acad7913e08ecffc179c64
#
_cell.length_a   1.000
_cell.length_b   1.000
_cell.length_c   1.000
_cell.angle_alpha   90.00
_cell.angle_beta   90.00
_cell.angle_gamma   90.00
#
_symmetry.space_group_name_H-M   'P 1'
#
loop_
_entity.id
_entity.type
_entity.pdbx_description
1 polymer ?
#
loop_
_entity_poly.entity_id
_entity_poly.type
_entity_poly.pdbx_seq_one_letter_code
_entity_poly.pdbx_strand_id
1 'polypeptide(L)'
;MISKVFGIYCKSVIAPRYHSAKGLYYFNTVVNVGNVGHVFERDRLLREERTEEKLGSIYKAMGNRPIYITNYRKGQTELSDDQLAEDLLTYLSWGATLADVMGDYFCPSKDEITYDEVAVAKQKALIDRIHAMGKEVLMSSHTHRFMTAEEVLELAKAHQARGADISKIVAMGNTEAEEMENLRITTLLKQELDIPFLFLSGGPHCKIHRTIGPMLGCNMWLTTQKHDEHSVGAQPICRAIRTIADNFNYDI
;
A
#
# COMPACT_ATOMS: atom_id res chain seq x y z
N MET A 1 18.67 -5.60 -11.86
CA MET A 1 18.20 -5.62 -13.24
C MET A 1 16.70 -5.32 -13.23
N ILE A 2 16.41 -4.03 -13.26
CA ILE A 2 15.32 -3.39 -13.98
C ILE A 2 13.89 -3.69 -13.54
N SER A 3 13.38 -2.73 -12.78
CA SER A 3 12.00 -2.26 -12.76
C SER A 3 11.22 -2.62 -14.04
N LYS A 4 10.27 -3.53 -13.96
CA LYS A 4 9.21 -3.61 -14.95
C LYS A 4 8.30 -2.40 -14.76
N VAL A 5 8.50 -1.41 -15.59
CA VAL A 5 7.61 -0.26 -15.74
C VAL A 5 6.22 -0.76 -16.10
N PHE A 6 5.27 -0.44 -15.28
CA PHE A 6 3.89 -0.84 -15.42
C PHE A 6 3.11 0.19 -16.24
N GLY A 7 2.62 -0.19 -17.42
CA GLY A 7 1.90 0.67 -18.37
C GLY A 7 0.38 0.78 -18.10
N ILE A 8 -0.20 1.96 -18.31
CA ILE A 8 -1.64 2.25 -18.04
C ILE A 8 -2.53 1.74 -19.18
N TYR A 9 -3.41 0.79 -18.89
CA TYR A 9 -4.60 0.54 -19.70
C TYR A 9 -5.84 0.53 -18.79
N CYS A 10 -6.55 1.64 -18.77
CA CYS A 10 -7.88 1.70 -18.15
C CYS A 10 -8.97 1.65 -19.23
N LYS A 11 -9.39 0.45 -19.62
CA LYS A 11 -10.80 0.29 -19.97
C LYS A 11 -11.55 0.28 -18.65
N SER A 12 -12.61 1.08 -18.55
CA SER A 12 -13.49 1.17 -17.39
C SER A 12 -13.76 -0.22 -16.79
N VAL A 13 -13.00 -0.58 -15.78
CA VAL A 13 -13.32 -1.75 -14.99
C VAL A 13 -14.19 -1.24 -13.85
N ILE A 14 -15.47 -1.50 -13.95
CA ILE A 14 -16.37 -1.52 -12.81
C ILE A 14 -15.70 -2.50 -11.84
N ALA A 15 -15.16 -2.02 -10.72
CA ALA A 15 -14.69 -2.89 -9.68
C ALA A 15 -15.84 -3.85 -9.34
N PRO A 16 -15.60 -5.17 -9.35
CA PRO A 16 -16.68 -6.10 -9.11
C PRO A 16 -17.30 -5.78 -7.76
N ARG A 17 -18.60 -5.51 -7.77
CA ARG A 17 -19.38 -5.33 -6.55
C ARG A 17 -19.69 -6.71 -6.02
N TYR A 18 -19.01 -7.13 -4.96
CA TYR A 18 -19.39 -8.32 -4.25
C TYR A 18 -20.36 -7.96 -3.13
N HIS A 19 -21.54 -8.56 -3.17
CA HIS A 19 -22.50 -8.52 -2.09
C HIS A 19 -22.23 -9.72 -1.18
N SER A 20 -21.88 -9.46 0.08
CA SER A 20 -22.09 -10.45 1.13
C SER A 20 -23.49 -10.30 1.70
N ALA A 21 -23.92 -11.25 2.54
CA ALA A 21 -25.20 -11.16 3.25
C ALA A 21 -25.32 -9.91 4.17
N LYS A 22 -24.24 -9.14 4.36
CA LYS A 22 -24.17 -7.96 5.24
C LYS A 22 -23.65 -6.68 4.58
N GLY A 23 -23.44 -6.61 3.26
CA GLY A 23 -23.04 -5.35 2.63
C GLY A 23 -22.27 -5.44 1.32
N LEU A 24 -22.00 -4.27 0.75
CA LEU A 24 -21.24 -4.04 -0.47
C LEU A 24 -19.79 -3.76 -0.10
N TYR A 25 -18.84 -4.55 -0.62
CA TYR A 25 -17.41 -4.31 -0.39
C TYR A 25 -16.83 -3.43 -1.49
N TYR A 26 -16.12 -2.39 -1.08
CA TYR A 26 -15.39 -1.50 -1.96
C TYR A 26 -13.91 -1.88 -1.96
N PHE A 27 -13.34 -1.97 -3.15
CA PHE A 27 -11.91 -2.15 -3.33
C PHE A 27 -11.26 -0.80 -3.58
N ASN A 28 -10.22 -0.49 -2.80
CA ASN A 28 -9.33 0.59 -3.16
C ASN A 28 -8.57 0.18 -4.43
N THR A 29 -8.44 1.10 -5.36
CA THR A 29 -7.73 0.84 -6.61
C THR A 29 -6.37 1.49 -6.54
N VAL A 30 -5.33 0.70 -6.79
CA VAL A 30 -3.98 1.22 -7.01
C VAL A 30 -3.84 1.59 -8.47
N VAL A 31 -3.46 2.82 -8.73
CA VAL A 31 -3.06 3.26 -10.06
C VAL A 31 -1.58 3.56 -10.01
N ASN A 32 -0.80 2.78 -10.73
CA ASN A 32 0.58 3.10 -11.04
C ASN A 32 0.62 3.72 -12.44
N VAL A 33 1.64 4.54 -12.73
CA VAL A 33 1.92 5.02 -14.09
C VAL A 33 2.23 3.80 -14.93
N GLY A 34 1.20 3.20 -15.50
CA GLY A 34 1.34 2.05 -16.34
C GLY A 34 0.45 0.84 -16.05
N ASN A 35 0.00 0.58 -14.83
CA ASN A 35 -0.92 -0.53 -14.51
C ASN A 35 -1.95 -0.14 -13.47
N VAL A 36 -3.11 -0.76 -13.57
CA VAL A 36 -4.14 -0.73 -12.54
C VAL A 36 -4.04 -2.03 -11.77
N GLY A 37 -3.67 -1.94 -10.50
CA GLY A 37 -3.78 -3.03 -9.54
C GLY A 37 -4.95 -2.82 -8.59
N HIS A 38 -5.21 -3.76 -7.73
CA HIS A 38 -6.24 -3.66 -6.70
C HIS A 38 -5.62 -3.81 -5.32
N VAL A 39 -6.00 -2.92 -4.39
CA VAL A 39 -5.71 -3.10 -2.96
C VAL A 39 -6.90 -3.81 -2.34
N PHE A 40 -6.63 -4.88 -1.66
CA PHE A 40 -7.62 -5.62 -0.90
C PHE A 40 -7.35 -5.46 0.59
N GLU A 41 -8.12 -4.59 1.24
CA GLU A 41 -8.10 -4.41 2.70
C GLU A 41 -8.96 -5.51 3.33
N ARG A 42 -8.32 -6.59 3.73
CA ARG A 42 -8.98 -7.78 4.25
C ARG A 42 -9.70 -7.57 5.58
N ASP A 43 -9.21 -6.67 6.42
CA ASP A 43 -9.81 -6.33 7.70
C ASP A 43 -11.26 -5.83 7.60
N ARG A 44 -11.70 -5.47 6.40
CA ARG A 44 -13.10 -5.12 6.10
C ARG A 44 -14.01 -6.31 5.78
N LEU A 45 -13.45 -7.53 5.62
CA LEU A 45 -14.20 -8.77 5.49
C LEU A 45 -14.41 -9.42 6.87
N LEU A 46 -15.58 -9.96 7.11
CA LEU A 46 -15.80 -10.83 8.25
C LEU A 46 -14.88 -12.05 8.18
N ARG A 47 -14.42 -12.55 9.32
CA ARG A 47 -13.44 -13.64 9.35
C ARG A 47 -13.95 -14.91 8.64
N GLU A 48 -15.21 -15.26 8.83
CA GLU A 48 -15.89 -16.40 8.20
C GLU A 48 -16.01 -16.25 6.67
N GLU A 49 -15.81 -15.05 6.14
CA GLU A 49 -15.85 -14.78 4.70
C GLU A 49 -14.46 -14.85 4.04
N ARG A 50 -13.39 -15.02 4.82
CA ARG A 50 -12.00 -15.05 4.34
C ARG A 50 -11.60 -16.46 3.94
N THR A 51 -12.36 -17.07 3.03
CA THR A 51 -12.13 -18.42 2.53
C THR A 51 -11.43 -18.39 1.17
N GLU A 52 -10.74 -19.49 0.83
CA GLU A 52 -10.11 -19.65 -0.49
C GLU A 52 -11.11 -19.49 -1.62
N GLU A 53 -12.29 -20.10 -1.51
CA GLU A 53 -13.36 -19.98 -2.50
C GLU A 53 -13.74 -18.51 -2.76
N LYS A 54 -13.96 -17.74 -1.69
CA LYS A 54 -14.41 -16.35 -1.79
C LYS A 54 -13.29 -15.42 -2.26
N LEU A 55 -12.12 -15.48 -1.63
CA LEU A 55 -10.98 -14.65 -2.02
C LEU A 55 -10.45 -15.03 -3.40
N GLY A 56 -10.34 -16.31 -3.71
CA GLY A 56 -9.93 -16.80 -5.02
C GLY A 56 -10.89 -16.36 -6.13
N SER A 57 -12.21 -16.35 -5.89
CA SER A 57 -13.19 -15.82 -6.84
C SER A 57 -13.03 -14.31 -7.07
N ILE A 58 -12.74 -13.55 -6.01
CA ILE A 58 -12.44 -12.11 -6.10
C ILE A 58 -11.17 -11.88 -6.91
N TYR A 59 -10.08 -12.59 -6.60
CA TYR A 59 -8.81 -12.47 -7.32
C TYR A 59 -8.95 -12.85 -8.80
N LYS A 60 -9.70 -13.90 -9.10
CA LYS A 60 -10.03 -14.29 -10.48
C LYS A 60 -10.78 -13.20 -11.23
N ALA A 61 -11.72 -12.51 -10.57
CA ALA A 61 -12.45 -11.39 -11.17
C ALA A 61 -11.55 -10.18 -11.45
N MET A 62 -10.44 -10.01 -10.73
CA MET A 62 -9.44 -8.97 -10.99
C MET A 62 -8.56 -9.28 -12.22
N GLY A 63 -8.60 -10.50 -12.75
CA GLY A 63 -7.81 -10.94 -13.90
C GLY A 63 -6.31 -10.97 -13.59
N ASN A 64 -5.47 -10.65 -14.59
CA ASN A 64 -4.01 -10.69 -14.47
C ASN A 64 -3.40 -9.40 -13.85
N ARG A 65 -4.18 -8.63 -13.10
CA ARG A 65 -3.69 -7.40 -12.46
C ARG A 65 -2.98 -7.72 -11.15
N PRO A 66 -1.96 -6.93 -10.77
CA PRO A 66 -1.37 -7.04 -9.44
C PRO A 66 -2.44 -6.87 -8.34
N ILE A 67 -2.36 -7.72 -7.34
CA ILE A 67 -3.25 -7.71 -6.19
C ILE A 67 -2.40 -7.47 -4.94
N TYR A 68 -2.53 -6.26 -4.41
CA TYR A 68 -1.90 -5.84 -3.17
C TYR A 68 -2.83 -6.17 -2.01
N ILE A 69 -2.35 -6.95 -1.05
CA ILE A 69 -3.14 -7.39 0.11
C ILE A 69 -2.55 -6.86 1.41
N THR A 70 -3.45 -6.39 2.29
CA THR A 70 -3.12 -5.97 3.64
C THR A 70 -3.69 -6.92 4.68
N ASN A 71 -3.03 -7.05 5.82
CA ASN A 71 -3.51 -7.80 6.98
C ASN A 71 -3.06 -7.14 8.28
N TYR A 72 -3.63 -5.98 8.56
CA TYR A 72 -3.26 -5.18 9.72
C TYR A 72 -3.90 -5.68 11.02
N ARG A 73 -3.32 -5.30 12.17
CA ARG A 73 -3.85 -5.55 13.52
C ARG A 73 -5.19 -4.89 13.77
N LYS A 74 -5.48 -3.77 13.06
CA LYS A 74 -6.71 -3.01 13.24
C LYS A 74 -7.96 -3.88 13.03
N GLY A 75 -8.85 -3.91 14.03
CA GLY A 75 -10.05 -4.73 14.00
C GLY A 75 -9.82 -6.24 14.19
N GLN A 76 -8.61 -6.65 14.59
CA GLN A 76 -8.20 -8.05 14.78
C GLN A 76 -7.32 -8.20 16.02
N THR A 77 -7.69 -7.52 17.11
CA THR A 77 -6.91 -7.47 18.34
C THR A 77 -6.78 -8.82 19.06
N GLU A 78 -7.61 -9.79 18.69
CA GLU A 78 -7.58 -11.17 19.18
C GLU A 78 -6.49 -12.04 18.52
N LEU A 79 -5.89 -11.57 17.40
CA LEU A 79 -4.86 -12.31 16.68
C LEU A 79 -3.46 -11.83 17.06
N SER A 80 -2.54 -12.78 17.22
CA SER A 80 -1.12 -12.47 17.32
C SER A 80 -0.53 -12.10 15.96
N ASP A 81 0.62 -11.43 15.95
CA ASP A 81 1.34 -11.11 14.72
C ASP A 81 1.79 -12.37 13.97
N ASP A 82 2.14 -13.45 14.67
CA ASP A 82 2.44 -14.73 14.05
C ASP A 82 1.23 -15.29 13.29
N GLN A 83 0.02 -15.18 13.85
CA GLN A 83 -1.22 -15.57 13.16
C GLN A 83 -1.55 -14.66 11.97
N LEU A 84 -1.35 -13.35 12.11
CA LEU A 84 -1.53 -12.40 11.01
C LEU A 84 -0.56 -12.67 9.85
N ALA A 85 0.68 -13.04 10.16
CA ALA A 85 1.70 -13.36 9.16
C ALA A 85 1.36 -14.67 8.41
N GLU A 86 0.94 -15.73 9.12
CA GLU A 86 0.52 -16.99 8.48
C GLU A 86 -0.75 -16.82 7.63
N ASP A 87 -1.71 -16.03 8.10
CA ASP A 87 -2.87 -15.65 7.31
C ASP A 87 -2.46 -14.93 6.01
N LEU A 88 -1.48 -14.00 6.09
CA LEU A 88 -0.97 -13.25 4.93
C LEU A 88 -0.37 -14.20 3.88
N LEU A 89 0.44 -15.17 4.30
CA LEU A 89 1.01 -16.19 3.42
C LEU A 89 -0.09 -17.04 2.78
N THR A 90 -1.11 -17.39 3.54
CA THR A 90 -2.27 -18.13 3.04
C THR A 90 -2.98 -17.36 1.92
N TYR A 91 -3.23 -16.05 2.10
CA TYR A 91 -3.88 -15.24 1.06
C TYR A 91 -3.02 -15.03 -0.18
N LEU A 92 -1.69 -14.98 -0.02
CA LEU A 92 -0.76 -14.96 -1.14
C LEU A 92 -0.82 -16.25 -1.95
N SER A 93 -0.98 -17.41 -1.29
CA SER A 93 -1.14 -18.71 -1.97
C SER A 93 -2.40 -18.77 -2.82
N TRP A 94 -3.46 -18.05 -2.47
CA TRP A 94 -4.73 -17.98 -3.20
C TRP A 94 -4.72 -17.03 -4.39
N GLY A 95 -3.64 -16.28 -4.61
CA GLY A 95 -3.48 -15.48 -5.82
C GLY A 95 -3.09 -14.02 -5.64
N ALA A 96 -2.99 -13.49 -4.42
CA ALA A 96 -2.42 -12.17 -4.21
C ALA A 96 -0.94 -12.13 -4.65
N THR A 97 -0.45 -10.94 -5.04
CA THR A 97 0.88 -10.81 -5.67
C THR A 97 1.83 -9.92 -4.87
N LEU A 98 1.32 -9.01 -4.07
CA LEU A 98 2.07 -8.06 -3.25
C LEU A 98 1.51 -8.08 -1.82
N ALA A 99 2.35 -8.39 -0.84
CA ALA A 99 2.01 -8.42 0.57
C ALA A 99 2.38 -7.12 1.27
N ASP A 100 1.50 -6.61 2.13
CA ASP A 100 1.85 -5.54 3.08
C ASP A 100 2.36 -6.15 4.38
N VAL A 101 3.64 -5.93 4.67
CA VAL A 101 4.29 -6.34 5.92
C VAL A 101 4.48 -5.11 6.79
N MET A 102 3.78 -5.04 7.93
CA MET A 102 3.95 -3.92 8.87
C MET A 102 5.39 -3.83 9.38
N GLY A 103 5.97 -2.62 9.40
CA GLY A 103 7.35 -2.39 9.83
C GLY A 103 7.61 -2.71 11.30
N ASP A 104 6.56 -2.90 12.09
CA ASP A 104 6.62 -3.29 13.49
C ASP A 104 5.99 -4.67 13.77
N TYR A 105 5.85 -5.54 12.75
CA TYR A 105 5.45 -6.92 13.00
C TYR A 105 6.32 -7.55 14.08
N PHE A 106 5.69 -8.31 14.99
CA PHE A 106 6.27 -9.03 16.10
C PHE A 106 6.78 -8.18 17.29
N CYS A 107 6.77 -6.83 17.18
CA CYS A 107 7.04 -5.90 18.28
C CYS A 107 6.39 -4.53 17.97
N PRO A 108 5.08 -4.36 18.29
CA PRO A 108 4.31 -3.16 17.96
C PRO A 108 4.92 -1.88 18.54
N SER A 109 4.92 -0.82 17.74
CA SER A 109 5.48 0.48 18.09
C SER A 109 4.60 1.64 17.65
N LYS A 110 4.86 2.85 18.18
CA LYS A 110 4.05 4.05 17.90
C LYS A 110 4.11 4.49 16.43
N ASP A 111 5.26 4.35 15.78
CA ASP A 111 5.49 4.79 14.40
C ASP A 111 5.50 3.61 13.42
N GLU A 112 4.96 2.45 13.85
CA GLU A 112 4.92 1.20 13.08
C GLU A 112 6.28 0.81 12.49
N ILE A 113 7.35 0.97 13.28
CA ILE A 113 8.69 0.47 12.96
C ILE A 113 9.33 -0.07 14.24
N THR A 114 9.83 -1.29 14.23
CA THR A 114 10.57 -1.85 15.37
C THR A 114 12.05 -2.00 15.03
N TYR A 115 12.89 -1.82 16.04
CA TYR A 115 14.33 -2.11 15.97
C TYR A 115 14.72 -3.27 16.91
N ASP A 116 13.73 -3.97 17.47
CA ASP A 116 13.97 -5.19 18.23
C ASP A 116 14.59 -6.26 17.32
N GLU A 117 15.78 -6.77 17.68
CA GLU A 117 16.54 -7.67 16.83
C GLU A 117 15.81 -8.98 16.53
N VAL A 118 15.05 -9.51 17.50
CA VAL A 118 14.28 -10.74 17.34
C VAL A 118 13.11 -10.51 16.39
N ALA A 119 12.38 -9.40 16.54
CA ALA A 119 11.28 -9.02 15.67
C ALA A 119 11.79 -8.76 14.23
N VAL A 120 12.90 -8.05 14.07
CA VAL A 120 13.51 -7.79 12.75
C VAL A 120 13.96 -9.11 12.09
N ALA A 121 14.54 -10.06 12.84
CA ALA A 121 14.89 -11.37 12.29
C ALA A 121 13.64 -12.15 11.83
N LYS A 122 12.55 -12.13 12.59
CA LYS A 122 11.27 -12.73 12.20
C LYS A 122 10.69 -12.06 10.96
N GLN A 123 10.77 -10.72 10.84
CA GLN A 123 10.32 -10.00 9.65
C GLN A 123 11.09 -10.42 8.40
N LYS A 124 12.43 -10.50 8.49
CA LYS A 124 13.26 -10.97 7.38
C LYS A 124 12.91 -12.40 6.97
N ALA A 125 12.72 -13.31 7.94
CA ALA A 125 12.27 -14.67 7.64
C ALA A 125 10.88 -14.73 6.97
N LEU A 126 9.96 -13.86 7.36
CA LEU A 126 8.65 -13.74 6.69
C LEU A 126 8.82 -13.25 5.25
N ILE A 127 9.64 -12.23 5.03
CA ILE A 127 9.94 -11.68 3.69
C ILE A 127 10.56 -12.77 2.80
N ASP A 128 11.54 -13.52 3.30
CA ASP A 128 12.15 -14.63 2.56
C ASP A 128 11.12 -15.70 2.16
N ARG A 129 10.17 -16.03 3.06
CA ARG A 129 9.06 -16.96 2.74
C ARG A 129 8.16 -16.41 1.64
N ILE A 130 7.84 -15.12 1.65
CA ILE A 130 7.03 -14.47 0.62
C ILE A 130 7.78 -14.49 -0.73
N HIS A 131 9.05 -14.15 -0.74
CA HIS A 131 9.89 -14.19 -1.94
C HIS A 131 10.03 -15.62 -2.50
N ALA A 132 10.15 -16.63 -1.63
CA ALA A 132 10.17 -18.05 -2.06
C ALA A 132 8.86 -18.49 -2.75
N MET A 133 7.74 -17.82 -2.50
CA MET A 133 6.48 -18.02 -3.22
C MET A 133 6.43 -17.26 -4.57
N GLY A 134 7.49 -16.51 -4.94
CA GLY A 134 7.52 -15.66 -6.12
C GLY A 134 6.63 -14.41 -5.99
N LYS A 135 6.41 -13.94 -4.77
CA LYS A 135 5.60 -12.74 -4.46
C LYS A 135 6.49 -11.59 -4.01
N GLU A 136 5.94 -10.38 -4.04
CA GLU A 136 6.64 -9.16 -3.63
C GLU A 136 6.16 -8.67 -2.26
N VAL A 137 7.01 -7.89 -1.60
CA VAL A 137 6.75 -7.32 -0.27
C VAL A 137 6.77 -5.80 -0.34
N LEU A 138 5.69 -5.19 0.08
CA LEU A 138 5.65 -3.80 0.46
C LEU A 138 5.70 -3.74 2.00
N MET A 139 6.75 -3.13 2.57
CA MET A 139 6.79 -2.90 4.01
C MET A 139 6.22 -1.53 4.34
N SER A 140 5.31 -1.48 5.32
CA SER A 140 4.56 -0.27 5.64
C SER A 140 4.75 0.22 7.07
N SER A 141 4.74 1.55 7.22
CA SER A 141 4.64 2.26 8.50
C SER A 141 3.62 3.38 8.39
N HIS A 142 2.65 3.42 9.31
CA HIS A 142 1.63 4.45 9.39
C HIS A 142 1.85 5.27 10.65
N THR A 143 2.39 6.48 10.49
CA THR A 143 2.57 7.41 11.60
C THR A 143 1.38 8.35 11.70
N HIS A 144 1.06 8.75 12.92
CA HIS A 144 -0.05 9.69 13.18
C HIS A 144 0.47 11.09 13.48
N ARG A 145 1.65 11.42 12.94
CA ARG A 145 2.33 12.71 13.10
C ARG A 145 3.03 13.12 11.80
N PHE A 146 3.40 14.38 11.72
CA PHE A 146 4.38 14.86 10.74
C PHE A 146 5.75 14.24 11.07
N MET A 147 6.53 13.96 10.04
CA MET A 147 7.90 13.45 10.15
C MET A 147 8.86 14.35 9.38
N THR A 148 10.05 14.56 9.93
CA THR A 148 11.12 15.25 9.22
C THR A 148 11.68 14.40 8.07
N ALA A 149 12.44 15.03 7.17
CA ALA A 149 13.07 14.32 6.06
C ALA A 149 14.03 13.21 6.55
N GLU A 150 14.79 13.48 7.62
CA GLU A 150 15.72 12.54 8.22
C GLU A 150 14.99 11.32 8.78
N GLU A 151 13.90 11.54 9.52
CA GLU A 151 13.08 10.46 10.10
C GLU A 151 12.45 9.58 9.00
N VAL A 152 11.90 10.20 7.94
CA VAL A 152 11.30 9.44 6.83
C VAL A 152 12.36 8.64 6.08
N LEU A 153 13.53 9.23 5.84
CA LEU A 153 14.61 8.56 5.12
C LEU A 153 15.19 7.40 5.94
N GLU A 154 15.40 7.57 7.25
CA GLU A 154 15.84 6.51 8.16
C GLU A 154 14.86 5.33 8.13
N LEU A 155 13.57 5.61 8.26
CA LEU A 155 12.51 4.61 8.24
C LEU A 155 12.46 3.88 6.88
N ALA A 156 12.55 4.60 5.77
CA ALA A 156 12.55 4.01 4.43
C ALA A 156 13.78 3.12 4.19
N LYS A 157 14.97 3.53 4.65
CA LYS A 157 16.19 2.73 4.60
C LYS A 157 16.11 1.48 5.48
N ALA A 158 15.40 1.56 6.62
CA ALA A 158 15.15 0.39 7.46
C ALA A 158 14.25 -0.63 6.73
N HIS A 159 13.21 -0.20 6.01
CA HIS A 159 12.41 -1.09 5.16
C HIS A 159 13.26 -1.77 4.08
N GLN A 160 14.07 -1.00 3.35
CA GLN A 160 14.98 -1.52 2.33
C GLN A 160 15.97 -2.54 2.90
N ALA A 161 16.58 -2.25 4.04
CA ALA A 161 17.56 -3.14 4.69
C ALA A 161 16.97 -4.46 5.22
N ARG A 162 15.64 -4.54 5.34
CA ARG A 162 14.92 -5.77 5.72
C ARG A 162 14.57 -6.64 4.53
N GLY A 163 14.75 -6.14 3.30
CA GLY A 163 14.48 -6.88 2.07
C GLY A 163 13.12 -6.57 1.45
N ALA A 164 12.47 -5.45 1.82
CA ALA A 164 11.25 -5.01 1.16
C ALA A 164 11.52 -4.63 -0.30
N ASP A 165 10.59 -4.97 -1.20
CA ASP A 165 10.61 -4.56 -2.60
C ASP A 165 10.07 -3.13 -2.78
N ILE A 166 9.18 -2.70 -1.90
CA ILE A 166 8.59 -1.36 -1.87
C ILE A 166 8.56 -0.86 -0.43
N SER A 167 9.05 0.36 -0.18
CA SER A 167 8.88 1.04 1.11
C SER A 167 7.63 1.89 1.10
N LYS A 168 6.69 1.69 2.05
CA LYS A 168 5.49 2.51 2.21
C LYS A 168 5.50 3.23 3.55
N ILE A 169 5.34 4.55 3.51
CA ILE A 169 5.27 5.39 4.70
C ILE A 169 4.07 6.32 4.57
N VAL A 170 3.27 6.40 5.63
CA VAL A 170 2.18 7.37 5.76
C VAL A 170 2.52 8.31 6.90
N ALA A 171 2.78 9.59 6.60
CA ALA A 171 3.00 10.65 7.57
C ALA A 171 1.90 11.71 7.47
N MET A 172 1.78 12.59 8.47
CA MET A 172 0.74 13.62 8.46
C MET A 172 1.23 14.90 7.78
N GLY A 173 0.29 15.67 7.21
CA GLY A 173 0.43 17.05 6.82
C GLY A 173 -0.69 17.84 7.52
N ASN A 174 -0.36 18.49 8.63
CA ASN A 174 -1.33 19.20 9.45
C ASN A 174 -1.41 20.69 9.07
N THR A 175 -0.43 21.17 8.31
CA THR A 175 -0.31 22.54 7.79
C THR A 175 0.11 22.52 6.33
N GLU A 176 -0.08 23.63 5.62
CA GLU A 176 0.41 23.80 4.25
C GLU A 176 1.93 23.66 4.16
N ALA A 177 2.66 24.17 5.14
CA ALA A 177 4.11 24.05 5.20
C ALA A 177 4.56 22.58 5.31
N GLU A 178 3.87 21.78 6.13
CA GLU A 178 4.15 20.34 6.23
C GLU A 178 3.78 19.59 4.95
N GLU A 179 2.72 19.99 4.24
CA GLU A 179 2.39 19.40 2.93
C GLU A 179 3.48 19.71 1.89
N MET A 180 3.98 20.95 1.85
CA MET A 180 5.10 21.33 0.97
C MET A 180 6.38 20.56 1.33
N GLU A 181 6.66 20.37 2.60
CA GLU A 181 7.79 19.56 3.05
C GLU A 181 7.61 18.07 2.66
N ASN A 182 6.42 17.50 2.79
CA ASN A 182 6.14 16.15 2.33
C ASN A 182 6.37 15.99 0.81
N LEU A 183 6.08 17.01 0.00
CA LEU A 183 6.42 17.01 -1.43
C LEU A 183 7.94 17.01 -1.64
N ARG A 184 8.69 17.83 -0.89
CA ARG A 184 10.15 17.85 -0.93
C ARG A 184 10.76 16.50 -0.50
N ILE A 185 10.24 15.90 0.58
CA ILE A 185 10.66 14.58 1.06
C ILE A 185 10.46 13.52 -0.02
N THR A 186 9.36 13.58 -0.78
CA THR A 186 9.12 12.65 -1.90
C THR A 186 10.25 12.69 -2.92
N THR A 187 10.74 13.87 -3.27
CA THR A 187 11.87 14.00 -4.21
C THR A 187 13.20 13.53 -3.62
N LEU A 188 13.39 13.70 -2.31
CA LEU A 188 14.55 13.18 -1.60
C LEU A 188 14.56 11.64 -1.60
N LEU A 189 13.44 11.00 -1.28
CA LEU A 189 13.32 9.54 -1.29
C LEU A 189 13.66 8.96 -2.68
N LYS A 190 13.25 9.63 -3.75
CA LYS A 190 13.59 9.24 -5.13
C LYS A 190 15.09 9.23 -5.40
N GLN A 191 15.86 10.09 -4.73
CA GLN A 191 17.30 10.21 -4.89
C GLN A 191 18.07 9.23 -4.00
N GLU A 192 17.54 8.86 -2.85
CA GLU A 192 18.23 8.20 -1.75
C GLU A 192 17.90 6.71 -1.59
N LEU A 193 16.81 6.22 -2.21
CA LEU A 193 16.40 4.81 -2.11
C LEU A 193 16.74 4.05 -3.38
N ASP A 194 17.20 2.81 -3.22
CA ASP A 194 17.45 1.87 -4.31
C ASP A 194 16.19 1.07 -4.70
N ILE A 195 15.15 1.11 -3.87
CA ILE A 195 13.88 0.44 -4.10
C ILE A 195 12.75 1.44 -4.36
N PRO A 196 11.69 1.05 -5.08
CA PRO A 196 10.46 1.82 -5.18
C PRO A 196 9.89 2.19 -3.82
N PHE A 197 9.22 3.34 -3.76
CA PHE A 197 8.59 3.78 -2.52
C PHE A 197 7.19 4.35 -2.75
N LEU A 198 6.41 4.35 -1.68
CA LEU A 198 5.09 4.94 -1.59
C LEU A 198 5.03 5.82 -0.34
N PHE A 199 5.41 7.08 -0.47
CA PHE A 199 5.26 8.06 0.59
C PHE A 199 3.92 8.76 0.45
N LEU A 200 3.13 8.80 1.51
CA LEU A 200 1.76 9.29 1.49
C LEU A 200 1.52 10.30 2.60
N SER A 201 1.07 11.50 2.24
CA SER A 201 0.58 12.46 3.21
C SER A 201 -0.83 12.11 3.68
N GLY A 202 -1.07 12.17 4.99
CA GLY A 202 -2.38 12.12 5.64
C GLY A 202 -2.76 13.48 6.23
N GLY A 203 -3.87 13.54 6.97
CA GLY A 203 -4.30 14.78 7.65
C GLY A 203 -5.04 15.78 6.75
N PRO A 204 -5.30 16.99 7.28
CA PRO A 204 -6.09 18.01 6.58
C PRO A 204 -5.39 18.58 5.35
N HIS A 205 -4.05 18.65 5.36
CA HIS A 205 -3.22 19.16 4.26
C HIS A 205 -2.48 17.99 3.60
N CYS A 206 -3.20 17.21 2.76
CA CYS A 206 -2.64 16.04 2.07
C CYS A 206 -3.04 15.92 0.59
N LYS A 207 -3.97 16.76 0.13
CA LYS A 207 -4.61 16.58 -1.19
C LYS A 207 -3.66 16.82 -2.34
N ILE A 208 -2.78 17.80 -2.27
CA ILE A 208 -1.79 18.09 -3.31
C ILE A 208 -0.84 16.90 -3.40
N HIS A 209 -0.24 16.51 -2.27
CA HIS A 209 0.67 15.38 -2.21
C HIS A 209 0.05 14.09 -2.74
N ARG A 210 -1.18 13.74 -2.32
CA ARG A 210 -1.93 12.56 -2.80
C ARG A 210 -2.24 12.61 -4.29
N THR A 211 -2.29 13.80 -4.87
CA THR A 211 -2.58 13.99 -6.30
C THR A 211 -1.32 13.89 -7.16
N ILE A 212 -0.23 14.53 -6.75
CA ILE A 212 0.98 14.66 -7.58
C ILE A 212 2.19 13.84 -7.09
N GLY A 213 2.11 13.18 -5.93
CA GLY A 213 3.21 12.39 -5.36
C GLY A 213 3.88 11.42 -6.35
N PRO A 214 3.14 10.66 -7.16
CA PRO A 214 3.73 9.79 -8.18
C PRO A 214 4.46 10.53 -9.30
N MET A 215 4.11 11.76 -9.60
CA MET A 215 4.87 12.61 -10.53
C MET A 215 6.24 12.99 -9.96
N LEU A 216 6.36 13.00 -8.62
CA LEU A 216 7.59 13.33 -7.91
C LEU A 216 8.45 12.09 -7.58
N GLY A 217 7.91 10.87 -7.76
CA GLY A 217 8.67 9.65 -7.57
C GLY A 217 7.97 8.52 -6.81
N CYS A 218 6.82 8.75 -6.19
CA CYS A 218 6.07 7.64 -5.59
C CYS A 218 5.71 6.60 -6.65
N ASN A 219 5.78 5.32 -6.29
CA ASN A 219 5.56 4.21 -7.21
C ASN A 219 4.11 4.11 -7.72
N MET A 220 3.13 4.59 -6.93
CA MET A 220 1.72 4.41 -7.26
C MET A 220 0.82 5.46 -6.58
N TRP A 221 -0.41 5.61 -7.10
CA TRP A 221 -1.51 6.26 -6.40
C TRP A 221 -2.36 5.21 -5.68
N LEU A 222 -2.66 5.45 -4.41
CA LEU A 222 -3.80 4.80 -3.76
C LEU A 222 -5.05 5.65 -4.02
N THR A 223 -6.02 5.08 -4.71
CA THR A 223 -7.21 5.79 -5.17
C THR A 223 -8.48 5.09 -4.71
N THR A 224 -9.59 5.82 -4.72
CA THR A 224 -10.93 5.26 -4.53
C THR A 224 -11.77 5.42 -5.79
N GLN A 225 -12.78 4.56 -5.97
CA GLN A 225 -13.70 4.67 -7.11
C GLN A 225 -14.63 5.88 -6.95
N LYS A 226 -15.09 6.13 -5.74
CA LYS A 226 -15.95 7.25 -5.34
C LYS A 226 -15.70 7.58 -3.87
N HIS A 227 -16.07 8.79 -3.45
CA HIS A 227 -16.12 9.11 -2.02
C HIS A 227 -17.49 8.71 -1.47
N ASP A 228 -17.48 7.91 -0.41
CA ASP A 228 -18.64 7.50 0.38
C ASP A 228 -18.19 7.18 1.81
N GLU A 229 -19.11 6.66 2.63
CA GLU A 229 -18.86 6.31 4.03
C GLU A 229 -17.77 5.24 4.25
N HIS A 230 -17.43 4.46 3.20
CA HIS A 230 -16.42 3.42 3.27
C HIS A 230 -15.06 3.85 2.69
N SER A 231 -14.99 5.02 2.05
CA SER A 231 -13.76 5.49 1.40
C SER A 231 -12.85 6.24 2.38
N VAL A 232 -11.55 6.18 2.16
CA VAL A 232 -10.57 7.03 2.85
C VAL A 232 -10.57 8.40 2.19
N GLY A 233 -11.01 9.42 2.92
CA GLY A 233 -11.18 10.78 2.40
C GLY A 233 -9.92 11.45 1.83
N ALA A 234 -8.73 10.96 2.19
CA ALA A 234 -7.46 11.41 1.64
C ALA A 234 -7.17 10.84 0.23
N GLN A 235 -7.80 9.72 -0.15
CA GLN A 235 -7.56 9.07 -1.44
C GLN A 235 -8.29 9.81 -2.57
N PRO A 236 -7.61 10.15 -3.68
CA PRO A 236 -8.25 10.75 -4.83
C PRO A 236 -9.11 9.75 -5.59
N ILE A 237 -10.06 10.25 -6.39
CA ILE A 237 -10.90 9.42 -7.26
C ILE A 237 -10.07 8.93 -8.46
N CYS A 238 -10.09 7.61 -8.71
CA CYS A 238 -9.30 6.95 -9.75
C CYS A 238 -9.44 7.61 -11.14
N ARG A 239 -10.67 7.90 -11.59
CA ARG A 239 -10.90 8.55 -12.89
C ARG A 239 -10.28 9.95 -12.99
N ALA A 240 -10.27 10.72 -11.88
CA ALA A 240 -9.66 12.05 -11.84
C ALA A 240 -8.14 11.97 -11.95
N ILE A 241 -7.53 11.03 -11.21
CA ILE A 241 -6.09 10.77 -11.30
C ILE A 241 -5.71 10.32 -12.71
N ARG A 242 -6.52 9.50 -13.37
CA ARG A 242 -6.26 9.11 -14.75
C ARG A 242 -6.17 10.32 -15.67
N THR A 243 -7.13 11.25 -15.58
CA THR A 243 -7.13 12.47 -16.37
C THR A 243 -5.90 13.33 -16.08
N ILE A 244 -5.47 13.44 -14.81
CA ILE A 244 -4.26 14.16 -14.44
C ILE A 244 -3.03 13.47 -15.04
N ALA A 245 -2.89 12.15 -14.87
CA ALA A 245 -1.77 11.40 -15.41
C ALA A 245 -1.66 11.52 -16.93
N ASP A 246 -2.78 11.45 -17.64
CA ASP A 246 -2.82 11.60 -19.11
C ASP A 246 -2.32 12.99 -19.56
N ASN A 247 -2.49 14.05 -18.73
CA ASN A 247 -1.95 15.39 -19.03
C ASN A 247 -0.44 15.52 -18.81
N PHE A 248 0.20 14.60 -18.09
CA PHE A 248 1.66 14.61 -17.89
C PHE A 248 2.40 13.70 -18.87
N ASN A 249 1.69 12.89 -19.65
CA ASN A 249 2.25 11.89 -20.57
C ASN A 249 2.05 12.26 -22.04
N TYR A 250 1.94 13.55 -22.37
CA TYR A 250 1.89 13.98 -23.78
C TYR A 250 3.23 14.57 -24.21
N ASP A 251 3.60 14.27 -25.45
CA ASP A 251 4.76 14.89 -26.11
C ASP A 251 4.33 16.28 -26.68
N ILE A 252 5.16 17.30 -26.41
CA ILE A 252 4.96 18.65 -26.96
C ILE A 252 5.72 18.75 -28.30
#